data_9956a3ff2d8e9344983eee5e1afc6b2c
#
_entry.id   9956a3ff2d8e9344983eee5e1afc6b2c
#
_cell.length_a   1.000
_cell.length_b   1.000
_cell.length_c   1.000
_cell.angle_alpha   90.00
_cell.angle_beta   90.00
_cell.angle_gamma   90.00
#
_symmetry.space_group_name_H-M   'P 1'
#
loop_
_entity.id
_entity.type
_entity.pdbx_description
1 polymer ?
#
loop_
_entity_poly.entity_id
_entity_poly.type
_entity_poly.pdbx_seq_one_letter_code
_entity_poly.pdbx_strand_id
1 'polypeptide(L)'
;MSDQVRIIEMGPRDGLQNEKTPVSVDARVAFIESLLAAGLHTVEVGAFVSPKAIPQMANSDEVLRRVNQIGGGEFHVLVPNEKGYEAARAAGAKVIAVFGSASEGFSLRTIRCV
;
A
#
# COMPACT_ATOMS: atom_id res chain seq x y z
N MET A 1 -10.86 16.09 27.68
CA MET A 1 -9.89 15.64 26.66
C MET A 1 -10.58 14.64 25.77
N SER A 2 -10.55 14.86 24.49
CA SER A 2 -11.17 13.96 23.54
C SER A 2 -10.12 13.06 22.91
N ASP A 3 -10.44 11.79 22.81
CA ASP A 3 -9.60 10.85 22.10
C ASP A 3 -9.82 11.02 20.59
N GLN A 4 -8.74 11.07 19.85
CA GLN A 4 -8.79 11.15 18.40
C GLN A 4 -8.43 9.80 17.81
N VAL A 5 -9.23 9.36 16.84
CA VAL A 5 -8.99 8.12 16.10
C VAL A 5 -8.71 8.47 14.65
N ARG A 6 -7.60 7.96 14.13
CA ARG A 6 -7.27 8.10 12.72
C ARG A 6 -7.73 6.85 11.98
N ILE A 7 -8.50 7.04 10.93
CA ILE A 7 -8.93 5.95 10.08
C ILE A 7 -7.98 5.86 8.88
N ILE A 8 -7.40 4.69 8.67
CA ILE A 8 -6.57 4.40 7.51
C ILE A 8 -7.35 3.47 6.59
N GLU A 9 -7.69 3.97 5.41
CA GLU A 9 -8.44 3.17 4.44
C GLU A 9 -7.53 2.18 3.74
N MET A 10 -7.87 0.90 3.82
CA MET A 10 -7.06 -0.20 3.33
C MET A 10 -7.60 -0.82 2.04
N GLY A 11 -8.70 -0.33 1.52
CA GLY A 11 -9.33 -0.88 0.32
C GLY A 11 -8.38 -1.00 -0.88
N PRO A 12 -7.62 0.06 -1.21
CA PRO A 12 -6.70 0.01 -2.35
C PRO A 12 -5.54 -0.97 -2.17
N ARG A 13 -5.17 -1.32 -0.94
CA ARG A 13 -4.12 -2.29 -0.67
C ARG A 13 -4.72 -3.64 -0.29
N ASP A 14 -5.27 -3.77 0.91
CA ASP A 14 -5.74 -5.06 1.41
C ASP A 14 -6.97 -5.57 0.65
N GLY A 15 -7.92 -4.69 0.40
CA GLY A 15 -9.13 -5.07 -0.35
C GLY A 15 -8.80 -5.57 -1.75
N LEU A 16 -8.03 -4.81 -2.52
CA LEU A 16 -7.67 -5.18 -3.88
C LEU A 16 -6.70 -6.35 -3.93
N GLN A 17 -5.85 -6.51 -2.92
CA GLN A 17 -4.92 -7.63 -2.85
C GLN A 17 -5.64 -8.96 -2.79
N ASN A 18 -6.84 -9.01 -2.23
CA ASN A 18 -7.63 -10.21 -2.10
C ASN A 18 -8.55 -10.47 -3.30
N GLU A 19 -8.55 -9.59 -4.29
CA GLU A 19 -9.29 -9.82 -5.52
C GLU A 19 -8.57 -10.81 -6.43
N LYS A 20 -9.34 -11.63 -7.14
CA LYS A 20 -8.77 -12.65 -8.02
C LYS A 20 -8.12 -12.04 -9.26
N THR A 21 -8.70 -10.96 -9.76
CA THR A 21 -8.24 -10.30 -10.98
C THR A 21 -7.51 -9.03 -10.61
N PRO A 22 -6.25 -8.84 -11.08
CA PRO A 22 -5.54 -7.59 -10.83
C PRO A 22 -6.28 -6.40 -11.43
N VAL A 23 -6.27 -5.28 -10.70
CA VAL A 23 -6.89 -4.03 -11.11
C VAL A 23 -5.81 -3.14 -11.72
N SER A 24 -6.13 -2.46 -12.82
CA SER A 24 -5.17 -1.59 -13.50
C SER A 24 -4.73 -0.42 -12.62
N VAL A 25 -3.58 0.17 -12.95
CA VAL A 25 -3.09 1.37 -12.26
C VAL A 25 -4.12 2.49 -12.36
N ASP A 26 -4.69 2.73 -13.54
CA ASP A 26 -5.69 3.79 -13.74
C ASP A 26 -6.91 3.59 -12.84
N ALA A 27 -7.42 2.36 -12.76
CA ALA A 27 -8.58 2.06 -11.91
C ALA A 27 -8.25 2.18 -10.43
N ARG A 28 -7.05 1.79 -10.03
CA ARG A 28 -6.58 1.93 -8.64
C ARG A 28 -6.47 3.40 -8.25
N VAL A 29 -5.89 4.23 -9.11
CA VAL A 29 -5.80 5.67 -8.86
C VAL A 29 -7.18 6.29 -8.78
N ALA A 30 -8.10 5.94 -9.68
CA ALA A 30 -9.47 6.45 -9.66
C ALA A 30 -10.19 6.05 -8.37
N PHE A 31 -9.97 4.85 -7.87
CA PHE A 31 -10.54 4.41 -6.59
C PHE A 31 -10.03 5.26 -5.44
N ILE A 32 -8.72 5.51 -5.41
CA ILE A 32 -8.10 6.34 -4.36
C ILE A 32 -8.66 7.76 -4.42
N GLU A 33 -8.80 8.35 -5.61
CA GLU A 33 -9.39 9.67 -5.77
C GLU A 33 -10.83 9.71 -5.24
N SER A 34 -11.61 8.66 -5.48
CA SER A 34 -12.97 8.56 -4.96
C SER A 34 -13.00 8.52 -3.44
N LEU A 35 -12.05 7.83 -2.82
CA LEU A 35 -11.94 7.76 -1.36
C LEU A 35 -11.59 9.13 -0.77
N LEU A 36 -10.67 9.85 -1.42
CA LEU A 36 -10.32 11.21 -0.99
C LEU A 36 -11.53 12.15 -1.11
N ALA A 37 -12.28 12.05 -2.21
CA ALA A 37 -13.49 12.84 -2.41
C ALA A 37 -14.56 12.52 -1.36
N ALA A 38 -14.59 11.31 -0.85
CA ALA A 38 -15.51 10.90 0.23
C ALA A 38 -15.07 11.38 1.62
N GLY A 39 -13.92 12.05 1.73
CA GLY A 39 -13.43 12.60 2.99
C GLY A 39 -12.42 11.75 3.72
N LEU A 40 -11.93 10.68 3.13
CA LEU A 40 -10.90 9.84 3.72
C LEU A 40 -9.52 10.40 3.36
N HIS A 41 -8.76 10.81 4.36
CA HIS A 41 -7.48 11.49 4.13
C HIS A 41 -6.27 10.58 4.19
N THR A 42 -6.36 9.46 4.88
CA THR A 42 -5.24 8.53 5.06
C THR A 42 -5.58 7.23 4.37
N VAL A 43 -4.80 6.87 3.37
CA VAL A 43 -5.08 5.72 2.51
C VAL A 43 -3.81 4.91 2.32
N GLU A 44 -3.89 3.60 2.52
CA GLU A 44 -2.80 2.70 2.15
C GLU A 44 -2.99 2.31 0.69
N VAL A 45 -2.11 2.80 -0.17
CA VAL A 45 -2.34 2.81 -1.63
C VAL A 45 -1.73 1.63 -2.37
N GLY A 46 -0.86 0.88 -1.72
CA GLY A 46 -0.24 -0.26 -2.37
C GLY A 46 0.77 -0.94 -1.46
N ALA A 47 1.46 -1.92 -2.02
CA ALA A 47 2.47 -2.70 -1.32
C ALA A 47 3.67 -2.94 -2.21
N PHE A 48 4.86 -2.79 -1.64
CA PHE A 48 6.13 -3.04 -2.34
C PHE A 48 6.58 -4.47 -2.06
N VAL A 49 5.79 -5.40 -2.58
CA VAL A 49 5.99 -6.84 -2.49
C VAL A 49 6.34 -7.41 -3.87
N SER A 50 6.84 -8.64 -3.89
CA SER A 50 7.16 -9.29 -5.16
C SER A 50 5.91 -9.39 -6.05
N PRO A 51 5.94 -8.85 -7.29
CA PRO A 51 4.82 -8.96 -8.22
C PRO A 51 4.50 -10.41 -8.60
N LYS A 52 5.49 -11.30 -8.51
CA LYS A 52 5.26 -12.73 -8.76
C LYS A 52 4.43 -13.37 -7.66
N ALA A 53 4.65 -12.93 -6.41
CA ALA A 53 3.90 -13.45 -5.27
C ALA A 53 2.51 -12.82 -5.18
N ILE A 54 2.40 -11.51 -5.40
CA ILE A 54 1.15 -10.77 -5.28
C ILE A 54 0.97 -9.86 -6.50
N PRO A 55 0.48 -10.42 -7.62
CA PRO A 55 0.30 -9.63 -8.85
C PRO A 55 -0.65 -8.44 -8.69
N GLN A 56 -1.60 -8.53 -7.76
CA GLN A 56 -2.57 -7.46 -7.50
C GLN A 56 -1.90 -6.17 -7.04
N MET A 57 -0.71 -6.27 -6.46
CA MET A 57 0.03 -5.11 -5.97
C MET A 57 1.17 -4.69 -6.90
N ALA A 58 1.25 -5.28 -8.08
CA ALA A 58 2.22 -4.86 -9.08
C ALA A 58 2.03 -3.38 -9.42
N ASN A 59 3.10 -2.70 -9.78
CA ASN A 59 3.08 -1.27 -10.15
C ASN A 59 2.62 -0.33 -9.04
N SER A 60 2.77 -0.73 -7.78
CA SER A 60 2.46 0.15 -6.64
C SER A 60 3.32 1.42 -6.65
N ASP A 61 4.52 1.37 -7.23
CA ASP A 61 5.37 2.53 -7.43
C ASP A 61 4.70 3.59 -8.31
N GLU A 62 4.09 3.18 -9.41
CA GLU A 62 3.38 4.08 -10.31
C GLU A 62 2.13 4.65 -9.66
N VAL A 63 1.36 3.82 -8.95
CA VAL A 63 0.20 4.29 -8.19
C VAL A 63 0.62 5.36 -7.20
N LEU A 64 1.67 5.10 -6.42
CA LEU A 64 2.17 6.05 -5.42
C LEU A 64 2.60 7.38 -6.05
N ARG A 65 3.36 7.32 -7.14
CA ARG A 65 3.80 8.54 -7.83
C ARG A 65 2.62 9.37 -8.29
N ARG A 66 1.61 8.73 -8.87
CA ARG A 66 0.43 9.42 -9.40
C ARG A 66 -0.41 10.06 -8.30
N VAL A 67 -0.66 9.34 -7.21
CA VAL A 67 -1.45 9.92 -6.10
C VAL A 67 -0.67 11.01 -5.37
N ASN A 68 0.65 10.93 -5.29
CA ASN A 68 1.47 12.00 -4.74
C ASN A 68 1.36 13.28 -5.56
N GLN A 69 1.24 13.18 -6.87
CA GLN A 69 1.05 14.33 -7.75
C GLN A 69 -0.33 14.97 -7.57
N ILE A 70 -1.35 14.14 -7.35
CA ILE A 70 -2.71 14.61 -7.10
C ILE A 70 -2.78 15.31 -5.74
N GLY A 71 -2.15 14.72 -4.73
CA GLY A 71 -2.18 15.25 -3.37
C GLY A 71 -3.53 15.04 -2.69
N GLY A 72 -3.77 15.80 -1.64
CA GLY A 72 -5.05 15.78 -0.92
C GLY A 72 -5.16 14.70 0.14
N GLY A 73 -4.08 13.97 0.42
CA GLY A 73 -4.11 12.92 1.43
C GLY A 73 -2.73 12.52 1.92
N GLU A 74 -2.71 11.66 2.92
CA GLU A 74 -1.52 10.98 3.41
C GLU A 74 -1.55 9.56 2.88
N PHE A 75 -0.54 9.20 2.09
CA PHE A 75 -0.52 7.92 1.37
C PHE A 75 0.52 7.00 2.00
N HIS A 76 0.06 5.84 2.46
CA HIS A 76 0.89 4.82 3.07
C HIS A 76 1.10 3.67 2.10
N VAL A 77 2.22 2.98 2.24
CA VAL A 77 2.49 1.76 1.48
C VAL A 77 3.02 0.69 2.42
N LEU A 78 2.67 -0.56 2.14
CA LEU A 78 3.15 -1.70 2.89
C LEU A 78 4.51 -2.12 2.37
N VAL A 79 5.45 -2.34 3.29
CA VAL A 79 6.83 -2.72 2.98
C VAL A 79 7.19 -3.96 3.78
N PRO A 80 7.39 -5.11 3.13
CA PRO A 80 7.65 -6.37 3.84
C PRO A 80 9.11 -6.58 4.21
N ASN A 81 10.04 -5.89 3.55
CA ASN A 81 11.47 -6.12 3.74
C ASN A 81 12.28 -4.92 3.26
N GLU A 82 13.60 -5.00 3.41
CA GLU A 82 14.51 -3.92 3.04
C GLU A 82 14.46 -3.58 1.54
N LYS A 83 14.35 -4.58 0.69
CA LYS A 83 14.23 -4.37 -0.76
C LYS A 83 12.97 -3.57 -1.09
N GLY A 84 11.86 -3.91 -0.46
CA GLY A 84 10.60 -3.16 -0.60
C GLY A 84 10.74 -1.74 -0.08
N TYR A 85 11.45 -1.54 1.02
CA TYR A 85 11.70 -0.21 1.56
C TYR A 85 12.48 0.67 0.58
N GLU A 86 13.53 0.13 -0.02
CA GLU A 86 14.33 0.88 -1.00
C GLU A 86 13.48 1.28 -2.21
N ALA A 87 12.67 0.37 -2.72
CA ALA A 87 11.77 0.65 -3.84
C ALA A 87 10.72 1.71 -3.47
N ALA A 88 10.14 1.62 -2.28
CA ALA A 88 9.16 2.59 -1.80
C ALA A 88 9.77 3.97 -1.66
N ARG A 89 10.96 4.05 -1.10
CA ARG A 89 11.68 5.31 -0.96
C ARG A 89 11.97 5.94 -2.31
N ALA A 90 12.43 5.16 -3.27
CA ALA A 90 12.71 5.63 -4.63
C ALA A 90 11.43 6.12 -5.33
N ALA A 91 10.28 5.57 -4.99
CA ALA A 91 8.99 5.99 -5.55
C ALA A 91 8.38 7.19 -4.83
N GLY A 92 9.03 7.72 -3.80
CA GLY A 92 8.56 8.92 -3.10
C GLY A 92 7.67 8.64 -1.90
N ALA A 93 7.76 7.45 -1.30
CA ALA A 93 7.00 7.14 -0.10
C ALA A 93 7.44 8.02 1.07
N LYS A 94 6.46 8.57 1.80
CA LYS A 94 6.69 9.38 2.99
C LYS A 94 6.36 8.62 4.26
N VAL A 95 5.41 7.68 4.17
CA VAL A 95 4.97 6.86 5.29
C VAL A 95 4.91 5.42 4.82
N ILE A 96 5.52 4.53 5.58
CA ILE A 96 5.49 3.10 5.29
C ILE A 96 4.85 2.36 6.44
N ALA A 97 4.20 1.24 6.13
CA ALA A 97 3.69 0.29 7.10
C ALA A 97 4.57 -0.96 7.05
N VAL A 98 4.94 -1.46 8.19
CA VAL A 98 5.71 -2.68 8.31
C VAL A 98 4.94 -3.68 9.15
N PHE A 99 5.23 -4.96 8.96
CA PHE A 99 4.58 -6.00 9.76
C PHE A 99 5.58 -7.11 10.08
N GLY A 100 5.25 -7.86 11.10
CA GLY A 100 6.02 -9.04 11.48
C GLY A 100 5.10 -10.23 11.60
N SER A 101 5.69 -11.41 11.70
CA SER A 101 4.94 -12.64 11.90
C SER A 101 5.55 -13.46 13.02
N ALA A 102 4.70 -14.01 13.88
CA ALA A 102 5.12 -14.95 14.90
C ALA A 102 5.43 -16.34 14.32
N SER A 103 4.99 -16.60 13.09
CA SER A 103 5.27 -17.85 12.37
C SER A 103 6.53 -17.71 11.52
N GLU A 104 7.52 -18.55 11.76
CA GLU A 104 8.74 -18.56 10.96
C GLU A 104 8.45 -18.88 9.50
N GLY A 105 7.58 -19.82 9.23
CA GLY A 105 7.21 -20.21 7.87
C GLY A 105 6.60 -19.06 7.10
N PHE A 106 5.69 -18.31 7.72
CA PHE A 106 5.10 -17.14 7.10
C PHE A 106 6.13 -16.03 6.89
N SER A 107 6.97 -15.79 7.89
CA SER A 107 8.03 -14.79 7.81
C SER A 107 8.99 -15.08 6.65
N LEU A 108 9.40 -16.33 6.48
CA LEU A 108 10.30 -16.70 5.37
C LEU A 108 9.65 -16.54 4.00
N ARG A 109 8.37 -16.88 3.88
CA ARG A 109 7.66 -16.83 2.59
C ARG A 109 7.25 -15.42 2.19
N THR A 110 6.91 -14.59 3.14
CA THR A 110 6.32 -13.27 2.88
C THR A 110 7.32 -12.14 3.06
N ILE A 111 8.01 -12.13 4.19
CA ILE A 111 8.93 -11.05 4.57
C ILE A 111 10.36 -11.39 4.13
N ARG A 112 10.67 -12.67 4.05
CA ARG A 112 12.00 -13.20 3.74
C ARG A 112 13.02 -12.82 4.80
N CYS A 113 12.56 -12.82 6.04
CA CYS A 113 13.35 -12.55 7.24
C CYS A 113 13.22 -13.72 8.20
N VAL A 114 14.28 -14.06 8.87
CA VAL A 114 14.29 -15.17 9.84
C VAL A 114 13.99 -14.64 11.23
#